data_b0f3454dc58600281bcac074dd669f26
#
_entry.id   b0f3454dc58600281bcac074dd669f26
#
_cell.length_a   1.000
_cell.length_b   1.000
_cell.length_c   1.000
_cell.angle_alpha   90.00
_cell.angle_beta   90.00
_cell.angle_gamma   90.00
#
_symmetry.space_group_name_H-M   'P 1'
#
loop_
_entity.id
_entity.type
_entity.pdbx_description
1 polymer ?
#
loop_
_entity_poly.entity_id
_entity_poly.type
_entity_poly.pdbx_seq_one_letter_code
_entity_poly.pdbx_strand_id
1 'polypeptide(L)'
;AGMELGSHTYSHNPLAAIDEKYLVWETDTSRYWLKKKFDSYIVRTLAYPNGSYNDRVIAAAKKYGFYRALTGHVGVNTAATYQKAPFEMYRVTVADDGNGLEGFKKRLEQAYFFGFLQTKGIDINIVRDIFVR
;
A
#
# COMPACT_ATOMS: atom_id res chain seq x y z
N ALA A 1 -22.35 3.80 -0.04
CA ALA A 1 -21.67 5.00 0.37
C ALA A 1 -20.23 5.15 -0.15
N GLY A 2 -19.77 4.45 -1.17
CA GLY A 2 -18.54 4.74 -1.90
C GLY A 2 -17.20 4.37 -1.22
N MET A 3 -17.21 3.62 -0.12
CA MET A 3 -15.99 3.10 0.49
C MET A 3 -15.55 1.79 -0.17
N GLU A 4 -14.24 1.61 -0.33
CA GLU A 4 -13.63 0.36 -0.77
C GLU A 4 -13.02 -0.37 0.42
N LEU A 5 -13.23 -1.70 0.49
CA LEU A 5 -12.57 -2.55 1.46
C LEU A 5 -11.35 -3.20 0.80
N GLY A 6 -10.18 -3.07 1.43
CA GLY A 6 -8.95 -3.77 1.06
C GLY A 6 -8.58 -4.83 2.09
N SER A 7 -7.72 -5.76 1.69
CA SER A 7 -7.11 -6.72 2.60
C SER A 7 -5.80 -6.15 3.17
N HIS A 8 -5.54 -6.45 4.43
CA HIS A 8 -4.24 -6.23 5.07
C HIS A 8 -3.67 -7.55 5.61
N THR A 9 -3.89 -8.63 4.83
CA THR A 9 -3.60 -10.02 5.15
C THR A 9 -4.46 -10.58 6.28
N TYR A 10 -4.22 -11.82 6.68
CA TYR A 10 -5.01 -12.48 7.74
C TYR A 10 -4.43 -12.23 9.14
N SER A 11 -3.13 -12.36 9.31
CA SER A 11 -2.46 -12.25 10.62
C SER A 11 -1.35 -11.19 10.69
N HIS A 12 -1.26 -10.30 9.68
CA HIS A 12 -0.33 -9.18 9.63
C HIS A 12 1.16 -9.59 9.60
N ASN A 13 1.48 -10.77 9.08
CA ASN A 13 2.87 -11.19 8.92
C ASN A 13 3.60 -10.45 7.79
N PRO A 14 4.91 -10.14 7.92
CA PRO A 14 5.72 -9.58 6.84
C PRO A 14 5.83 -10.59 5.69
N LEU A 15 5.10 -10.35 4.58
CA LEU A 15 4.89 -11.35 3.53
C LEU A 15 6.17 -11.81 2.82
N ALA A 16 7.18 -10.95 2.69
CA ALA A 16 8.44 -11.32 2.06
C ALA A 16 9.28 -12.30 2.89
N ALA A 17 9.02 -12.39 4.21
CA ALA A 17 9.79 -13.19 5.15
C ALA A 17 9.19 -14.58 5.42
N ILE A 18 7.93 -14.81 5.05
CA ILE A 18 7.24 -16.08 5.30
C ILE A 18 7.39 -17.05 4.12
N ASP A 19 7.21 -18.34 4.37
CA ASP A 19 7.25 -19.36 3.33
C ASP A 19 6.03 -19.30 2.39
N GLU A 20 6.08 -20.07 1.30
CA GLU A 20 5.03 -20.06 0.27
C GLU A 20 3.67 -20.51 0.80
N LYS A 21 3.64 -21.51 1.66
CA LYS A 21 2.40 -22.03 2.24
C LYS A 21 1.68 -20.97 3.08
N TYR A 22 2.44 -20.26 3.91
CA TYR A 22 1.90 -19.16 4.71
C TYR A 22 1.55 -17.95 3.87
N LEU A 23 2.33 -17.64 2.83
CA LEU A 23 2.02 -16.55 1.90
C LEU A 23 0.67 -16.77 1.21
N VAL A 24 0.43 -17.99 0.73
CA VAL A 24 -0.87 -18.38 0.15
C VAL A 24 -1.99 -18.20 1.16
N TRP A 25 -1.78 -18.71 2.38
CA TRP A 25 -2.79 -18.63 3.42
C TRP A 25 -3.10 -17.17 3.82
N GLU A 26 -2.09 -16.32 3.98
CA GLU A 26 -2.25 -14.90 4.31
C GLU A 26 -3.03 -14.13 3.24
N THR A 27 -2.75 -14.38 1.98
CA THR A 27 -3.37 -13.65 0.86
C THR A 27 -4.75 -14.19 0.52
N ASP A 28 -4.90 -15.49 0.30
CA ASP A 28 -6.15 -16.10 -0.12
C ASP A 28 -7.20 -16.11 1.00
N THR A 29 -6.81 -16.52 2.22
CA THR A 29 -7.73 -16.61 3.36
C THR A 29 -8.28 -15.25 3.75
N SER A 30 -7.46 -14.19 3.75
CA SER A 30 -7.93 -12.84 4.08
C SER A 30 -8.97 -12.35 3.08
N ARG A 31 -8.72 -12.59 1.79
CA ARG A 31 -9.67 -12.22 0.72
C ARG A 31 -10.96 -13.04 0.80
N TYR A 32 -10.85 -14.36 1.05
CA TYR A 32 -11.99 -15.23 1.23
C TYR A 32 -12.92 -14.75 2.36
N TRP A 33 -12.37 -14.44 3.54
CA TRP A 33 -13.16 -14.00 4.68
C TRP A 33 -13.81 -12.65 4.47
N LEU A 34 -13.12 -11.70 3.84
CA LEU A 34 -13.70 -10.39 3.48
C LEU A 34 -14.86 -10.57 2.50
N LYS A 35 -14.68 -11.39 1.46
CA LYS A 35 -15.73 -11.69 0.50
C LYS A 35 -16.94 -12.37 1.17
N LYS A 36 -16.70 -13.35 2.05
CA LYS A 36 -17.76 -14.06 2.77
C LYS A 36 -18.53 -13.15 3.71
N LYS A 37 -17.84 -12.24 4.41
CA LYS A 37 -18.46 -11.36 5.42
C LYS A 37 -19.26 -10.21 4.79
N PHE A 38 -18.84 -9.71 3.65
CA PHE A 38 -19.42 -8.52 3.01
C PHE A 38 -20.16 -8.82 1.71
N ASP A 39 -20.65 -10.00 1.57
CA ASP A 39 -21.46 -10.54 0.49
C ASP A 39 -21.20 -9.89 -0.89
N SER A 40 -20.75 -10.66 -1.86
CA SER A 40 -20.46 -10.21 -3.23
C SER A 40 -19.45 -9.05 -3.39
N TYR A 41 -18.90 -8.48 -2.32
CA TYR A 41 -17.92 -7.41 -2.45
C TYR A 41 -16.60 -7.93 -3.05
N ILE A 42 -16.13 -7.29 -4.10
CA ILE A 42 -14.87 -7.67 -4.75
C ILE A 42 -13.72 -6.97 -4.05
N VAL A 43 -12.98 -7.71 -3.22
CA VAL A 43 -11.74 -7.21 -2.59
C VAL A 43 -10.64 -7.13 -3.65
N ARG A 44 -10.28 -5.92 -4.05
CA ARG A 44 -9.33 -5.65 -5.15
C ARG A 44 -7.95 -5.19 -4.67
N THR A 45 -7.88 -4.62 -3.48
CA THR A 45 -6.69 -3.97 -2.97
C THR A 45 -6.08 -4.77 -1.82
N LEU A 46 -4.76 -4.97 -1.87
CA LEU A 46 -3.94 -5.49 -0.78
C LEU A 46 -3.06 -4.36 -0.23
N ALA A 47 -2.94 -4.23 1.08
CA ALA A 47 -1.90 -3.43 1.69
C ALA A 47 -0.88 -4.38 2.34
N TYR A 48 0.40 -4.22 1.99
CA TYR A 48 1.45 -5.10 2.54
C TYR A 48 1.72 -4.76 4.00
N PRO A 49 1.63 -5.72 4.96
CA PRO A 49 2.04 -5.52 6.33
C PRO A 49 3.50 -5.05 6.41
N ASN A 50 3.74 -3.99 7.16
CA ASN A 50 5.06 -3.35 7.28
C ASN A 50 5.71 -2.96 5.94
N GLY A 51 4.94 -2.85 4.86
CA GLY A 51 5.45 -2.64 3.51
C GLY A 51 6.28 -3.82 2.97
N SER A 52 6.19 -5.00 3.58
CA SER A 52 7.02 -6.16 3.23
C SER A 52 6.50 -6.86 1.98
N TYR A 53 7.22 -6.72 0.87
CA TYR A 53 6.90 -7.38 -0.39
C TYR A 53 8.16 -7.67 -1.22
N ASN A 54 8.02 -8.55 -2.20
CA ASN A 54 8.99 -8.87 -3.24
C ASN A 54 8.23 -9.44 -4.45
N ASP A 55 8.92 -9.82 -5.52
CA ASP A 55 8.30 -10.35 -6.75
C ASP A 55 7.43 -11.58 -6.48
N ARG A 56 7.82 -12.45 -5.55
CA ARG A 56 7.05 -13.62 -5.14
C ARG A 56 5.71 -13.21 -4.51
N VAL A 57 5.72 -12.21 -3.64
CA VAL A 57 4.51 -11.67 -2.99
C VAL A 57 3.60 -11.00 -4.02
N ILE A 58 4.16 -10.25 -4.96
CA ILE A 58 3.41 -9.64 -6.06
C ILE A 58 2.75 -10.72 -6.93
N ALA A 59 3.49 -11.79 -7.27
CA ALA A 59 2.96 -12.91 -8.05
C ALA A 59 1.79 -13.60 -7.31
N ALA A 60 1.92 -13.84 -6.01
CA ALA A 60 0.85 -14.38 -5.18
C ALA A 60 -0.38 -13.46 -5.15
N ALA A 61 -0.20 -12.16 -4.92
CA ALA A 61 -1.28 -11.20 -4.92
C ALA A 61 -2.06 -11.19 -6.24
N LYS A 62 -1.37 -11.22 -7.38
CA LYS A 62 -1.98 -11.33 -8.71
C LYS A 62 -2.76 -12.65 -8.86
N LYS A 63 -2.14 -13.76 -8.51
CA LYS A 63 -2.73 -15.11 -8.60
C LYS A 63 -4.03 -15.21 -7.78
N TYR A 64 -4.07 -14.62 -6.60
CA TYR A 64 -5.24 -14.64 -5.71
C TYR A 64 -6.23 -13.51 -5.95
N GLY A 65 -6.11 -12.81 -7.10
CA GLY A 65 -7.14 -11.92 -7.65
C GLY A 65 -7.18 -10.53 -7.01
N PHE A 66 -6.07 -10.07 -6.47
CA PHE A 66 -5.88 -8.64 -6.23
C PHE A 66 -5.51 -7.93 -7.53
N TYR A 67 -5.94 -6.69 -7.68
CA TYR A 67 -5.64 -5.86 -8.85
C TYR A 67 -4.59 -4.79 -8.57
N ARG A 68 -4.39 -4.48 -7.29
CA ARG A 68 -3.41 -3.49 -6.84
C ARG A 68 -2.95 -3.76 -5.42
N ALA A 69 -1.78 -3.20 -5.06
CA ALA A 69 -1.30 -3.26 -3.69
C ALA A 69 -0.59 -1.97 -3.26
N LEU A 70 -0.71 -1.67 -1.96
CA LEU A 70 -0.13 -0.51 -1.32
C LEU A 70 1.13 -0.92 -0.56
N THR A 71 2.22 -0.21 -0.82
CA THR A 71 3.50 -0.39 -0.14
C THR A 71 3.60 0.46 1.13
N GLY A 72 4.75 0.44 1.80
CA GLY A 72 5.13 1.39 2.85
C GLY A 72 5.80 2.66 2.32
N HIS A 73 6.04 2.74 1.00
CA HIS A 73 6.73 3.90 0.42
C HIS A 73 5.83 5.12 0.38
N VAL A 74 6.39 6.25 0.82
CA VAL A 74 5.67 7.54 0.78
C VAL A 74 5.69 8.09 -0.64
N GLY A 75 4.55 8.62 -1.10
CA GLY A 75 4.47 9.24 -2.41
C GLY A 75 3.03 9.44 -2.88
N VAL A 76 2.89 9.91 -4.11
CA VAL A 76 1.60 10.17 -4.76
C VAL A 76 1.42 9.24 -5.96
N ASN A 77 0.24 8.67 -6.08
CA ASN A 77 -0.10 7.81 -7.20
C ASN A 77 -0.75 8.65 -8.31
N THR A 78 -0.14 8.63 -9.47
CA THR A 78 -0.70 9.17 -10.71
C THR A 78 -1.31 8.05 -11.55
N ALA A 79 -2.06 8.40 -12.59
CA ALA A 79 -2.55 7.40 -13.55
C ALA A 79 -1.39 6.60 -14.16
N ALA A 80 -0.26 7.26 -14.44
CA ALA A 80 0.92 6.60 -14.99
C ALA A 80 1.56 5.61 -14.00
N THR A 81 1.72 5.98 -12.72
CA THR A 81 2.24 5.06 -11.69
C THR A 81 1.32 3.86 -11.49
N TYR A 82 0.02 4.10 -11.47
CA TYR A 82 -0.97 3.03 -11.36
C TYR A 82 -0.90 2.04 -12.54
N GLN A 83 -0.77 2.53 -13.76
CA GLN A 83 -0.66 1.68 -14.96
C GLN A 83 0.66 0.89 -14.99
N LYS A 84 1.76 1.53 -14.59
CA LYS A 84 3.09 0.93 -14.65
C LYS A 84 3.33 -0.11 -13.54
N ALA A 85 2.93 0.21 -12.31
CA ALA A 85 3.24 -0.59 -11.13
C ALA A 85 2.06 -0.67 -10.14
N PRO A 86 0.92 -1.28 -10.52
CA PRO A 86 -0.28 -1.30 -9.67
C PRO A 86 -0.09 -2.05 -8.35
N PHE A 87 0.93 -2.88 -8.23
CA PHE A 87 1.26 -3.63 -7.00
C PHE A 87 2.34 -2.95 -6.14
N GLU A 88 2.75 -1.74 -6.49
CA GLU A 88 3.77 -0.96 -5.79
C GLU A 88 3.30 0.47 -5.54
N MET A 89 2.01 0.63 -5.23
CA MET A 89 1.42 1.94 -5.02
C MET A 89 1.92 2.59 -3.74
N TYR A 90 2.17 3.87 -3.82
CA TYR A 90 2.58 4.70 -2.70
C TYR A 90 1.41 4.99 -1.76
N ARG A 91 1.73 5.35 -0.51
CA ARG A 91 0.77 5.90 0.44
C ARG A 91 1.42 6.95 1.33
N VAL A 92 0.58 7.82 1.89
CA VAL A 92 1.00 8.79 2.92
C VAL A 92 0.46 8.29 4.25
N THR A 93 1.37 8.04 5.18
CA THR A 93 0.98 7.67 6.54
C THR A 93 0.63 8.93 7.32
N VAL A 94 -0.57 8.99 7.83
CA VAL A 94 -1.00 10.02 8.78
C VAL A 94 -0.98 9.38 10.17
N ALA A 95 -0.05 9.81 11.01
CA ALA A 95 0.04 9.40 12.41
C ALA A 95 -0.35 10.58 13.30
N ASP A 96 -0.85 10.28 14.46
CA ASP A 96 -0.99 11.30 15.51
C ASP A 96 0.41 11.63 16.04
N ASP A 97 0.91 12.79 15.64
CA ASP A 97 2.19 13.35 16.08
C ASP A 97 2.03 14.42 17.18
N GLY A 98 0.84 14.51 17.76
CA GLY A 98 0.47 15.50 18.76
C GLY A 98 0.13 16.88 18.20
N ASN A 99 0.25 17.09 16.88
CA ASN A 99 0.00 18.37 16.21
C ASN A 99 -1.41 18.45 15.58
N GLY A 100 -2.23 17.41 15.71
CA GLY A 100 -3.62 17.38 15.26
C GLY A 100 -3.77 17.78 13.78
N LEU A 101 -4.64 18.73 13.50
CA LEU A 101 -4.93 19.18 12.13
C LEU A 101 -3.72 19.81 11.42
N GLU A 102 -2.85 20.50 12.14
CA GLU A 102 -1.65 21.10 11.54
C GLU A 102 -0.63 20.03 11.10
N GLY A 103 -0.46 18.98 11.89
CA GLY A 103 0.33 17.82 11.49
C GLY A 103 -0.23 17.15 10.24
N PHE A 104 -1.54 16.99 10.14
CA PHE A 104 -2.21 16.48 8.95
C PHE A 104 -1.98 17.35 7.71
N LYS A 105 -2.16 18.67 7.81
CA LYS A 105 -1.90 19.62 6.71
C LYS A 105 -0.46 19.53 6.22
N LYS A 106 0.50 19.54 7.14
CA LYS A 106 1.92 19.41 6.82
C LYS A 106 2.22 18.11 6.04
N ARG A 107 1.59 16.99 6.42
CA ARG A 107 1.72 15.72 5.70
C ARG A 107 1.16 15.77 4.28
N LEU A 108 0.03 16.46 4.09
CA LEU A 108 -0.53 16.68 2.76
C LEU A 108 0.39 17.52 1.89
N GLU A 109 0.92 18.63 2.42
CA GLU A 109 1.88 19.49 1.70
C GLU A 109 3.13 18.72 1.30
N GLN A 110 3.69 17.91 2.18
CA GLN A 110 4.80 17.01 1.87
C GLN A 110 4.44 16.03 0.76
N ALA A 111 3.23 15.45 0.79
CA ALA A 111 2.79 14.53 -0.26
C ALA A 111 2.68 15.23 -1.62
N TYR A 112 2.15 16.45 -1.67
CA TYR A 112 2.12 17.26 -2.90
C TYR A 112 3.51 17.56 -3.42
N PHE A 113 4.43 17.97 -2.54
CA PHE A 113 5.82 18.22 -2.91
C PHE A 113 6.51 16.99 -3.46
N PHE A 114 6.37 15.84 -2.81
CA PHE A 114 6.91 14.57 -3.30
C PHE A 114 6.28 14.16 -4.63
N GLY A 115 4.96 14.33 -4.79
CA GLY A 115 4.29 14.10 -6.07
C GLY A 115 4.86 14.96 -7.20
N PHE A 116 5.13 16.24 -6.94
CA PHE A 116 5.78 17.13 -7.88
C PHE A 116 7.19 16.63 -8.25
N LEU A 117 8.03 16.25 -7.30
CA LEU A 117 9.37 15.71 -7.55
C LEU A 117 9.31 14.41 -8.38
N GLN A 118 8.36 13.52 -8.10
CA GLN A 118 8.14 12.31 -8.90
C GLN A 118 7.82 12.63 -10.36
N THR A 119 7.01 13.67 -10.64
CA THR A 119 6.72 14.10 -12.03
C THR A 119 7.95 14.61 -12.76
N LYS A 120 8.98 15.04 -12.03
CA LYS A 120 10.28 15.48 -12.57
C LYS A 120 11.32 14.36 -12.66
N GLY A 121 10.93 13.11 -12.36
CA GLY A 121 11.83 11.96 -12.37
C GLY A 121 12.83 11.91 -11.21
N ILE A 122 12.60 12.70 -10.15
CA ILE A 122 13.45 12.71 -8.95
C ILE A 122 13.02 11.58 -8.02
N ASP A 123 13.98 10.74 -7.62
CA ASP A 123 13.72 9.68 -6.64
C ASP A 123 13.50 10.28 -5.25
N ILE A 124 12.27 10.12 -4.76
CA ILE A 124 11.86 10.68 -3.47
C ILE A 124 12.60 10.04 -2.30
N ASN A 125 13.06 8.80 -2.43
CA ASN A 125 13.78 8.12 -1.34
C ASN A 125 15.10 8.83 -1.03
N ILE A 126 15.75 9.43 -2.03
CA ILE A 126 16.96 10.24 -1.85
C ILE A 126 16.65 11.55 -1.10
N VAL A 127 15.48 12.13 -1.37
CA VAL A 127 15.10 13.44 -0.80
C VAL A 127 14.49 13.28 0.59
N ARG A 128 13.81 12.16 0.86
CA ARG A 128 13.16 11.90 2.15
C ARG A 128 14.10 12.01 3.34
N ASP A 129 15.32 11.48 3.21
CA ASP A 129 16.29 11.45 4.31
C ASP A 129 16.83 12.85 4.65
N ILE A 130 16.61 13.84 3.79
CA ILE A 130 16.95 15.25 4.02
C ILE A 130 15.85 15.97 4.82
N PHE A 131 14.58 15.54 4.70
CA PHE A 131 13.43 16.22 5.28
C PHE A 131 12.81 15.53 6.53
N VAL A 132 13.34 14.37 6.93
CA VAL A 132 12.84 13.59 8.09
C VAL A 132 13.78 13.71 9.31
N ARG A 133 14.61 14.73 9.35
CA ARG A 133 15.36 15.08 10.58
C ARG A 133 14.63 16.11 11.39
#